data_bf310241497897480d48bc4e1f7b13f0
#
_entry.id   bf310241497897480d48bc4e1f7b13f0
#
_cell.length_a   1.000
_cell.length_b   1.000
_cell.length_c   1.000
_cell.angle_alpha   90.00
_cell.angle_beta   90.00
_cell.angle_gamma   90.00
#
_symmetry.space_group_name_H-M   'P 1'
#
loop_
_entity.id
_entity.type
_entity.pdbx_description
1 polymer ?
#
loop_
_entity_poly.entity_id
_entity_poly.type
_entity_poly.pdbx_seq_one_letter_code
_entity_poly.pdbx_strand_id
1 'polypeptide(L)'
;DDRGGALLVSAAAGSGKTAVLTERAVRLITDPDHPVDADRLLIVTFTNAAAAELRARIGQALLRLSQQQPHNTALRRQRMLLQRAPICTIDAFCLDLLHKHFQALDIPPDFAPADPGSVEVLRASALAETLENAYRDPDFCAFADLYGKGRTDKAAGDTILHGYDFLRALPDYDRRLDEYLAPWQQENGFAFTCWHDLLLAEAARCAKAARELLTAALADCKEDFVLAQAQAEEKGKTAASKAKAM
;
A
#
# COMPACT_ATOMS: atom_id res chain seq x y z
N ASP A 1 14.54 -6.24 29.31
CA ASP A 1 13.05 -6.34 29.38
C ASP A 1 12.43 -4.95 29.38
N ASP A 2 12.31 -4.42 28.16
CA ASP A 2 11.69 -3.10 27.96
C ASP A 2 10.17 -3.25 28.04
N ARG A 3 9.56 -2.74 29.11
CA ARG A 3 8.11 -2.77 29.33
C ARG A 3 7.43 -1.44 29.00
N GLY A 4 8.17 -0.48 28.51
CA GLY A 4 7.65 0.85 28.13
C GLY A 4 8.12 1.29 26.77
N GLY A 5 7.32 2.11 26.08
CA GLY A 5 7.63 2.65 24.76
C GLY A 5 7.44 1.67 23.60
N ALA A 6 8.00 2.01 22.44
CA ALA A 6 7.94 1.21 21.22
C ALA A 6 9.25 0.42 21.03
N LEU A 7 9.13 -0.90 20.83
CA LEU A 7 10.25 -1.77 20.49
C LEU A 7 10.09 -2.29 19.05
N LEU A 8 11.00 -1.88 18.18
CA LEU A 8 11.08 -2.40 16.82
C LEU A 8 12.10 -3.55 16.75
N VAL A 9 11.65 -4.74 16.32
CA VAL A 9 12.52 -5.90 16.10
C VAL A 9 12.60 -6.19 14.62
N SER A 10 13.73 -5.85 13.99
CA SER A 10 14.01 -6.17 12.59
C SER A 10 14.73 -7.50 12.47
N ALA A 11 14.25 -8.36 11.58
CA ALA A 11 14.82 -9.69 11.37
C ALA A 11 14.46 -10.24 9.99
N ALA A 12 15.39 -10.95 9.34
CA ALA A 12 15.17 -11.59 8.04
C ALA A 12 14.13 -12.72 8.10
N ALA A 13 13.66 -13.18 6.95
CA ALA A 13 12.79 -14.36 6.87
C ALA A 13 13.53 -15.59 7.46
N GLY A 14 12.84 -16.43 8.22
CA GLY A 14 13.41 -17.61 8.84
C GLY A 14 14.27 -17.38 10.09
N SER A 15 14.50 -16.13 10.51
CA SER A 15 15.36 -15.78 11.68
C SER A 15 14.75 -16.06 13.05
N GLY A 16 13.56 -16.66 13.10
CA GLY A 16 12.91 -17.02 14.38
C GLY A 16 12.07 -15.91 15.01
N LYS A 17 11.63 -14.89 14.26
CA LYS A 17 10.77 -13.79 14.77
C LYS A 17 9.58 -14.29 15.60
N THR A 18 8.88 -15.30 15.11
CA THR A 18 7.72 -15.90 15.80
C THR A 18 8.11 -16.57 17.10
N ALA A 19 9.30 -17.21 17.16
CA ALA A 19 9.80 -17.82 18.38
C ALA A 19 10.12 -16.75 19.43
N VAL A 20 10.77 -15.65 19.03
CA VAL A 20 11.07 -14.51 19.90
C VAL A 20 9.79 -13.87 20.44
N LEU A 21 8.78 -13.68 19.59
CA LEU A 21 7.49 -13.14 20.01
C LEU A 21 6.78 -14.06 21.02
N THR A 22 6.76 -15.37 20.73
CA THR A 22 6.20 -16.38 21.64
C THR A 22 6.90 -16.35 23.01
N GLU A 23 8.23 -16.36 23.01
CA GLU A 23 9.03 -16.31 24.23
C GLU A 23 8.77 -15.02 25.01
N ARG A 24 8.71 -13.86 24.33
CA ARG A 24 8.39 -12.58 24.97
C ARG A 24 7.01 -12.61 25.62
N ALA A 25 5.98 -13.12 24.92
CA ALA A 25 4.64 -13.23 25.48
C ALA A 25 4.60 -14.13 26.72
N VAL A 26 5.27 -15.28 26.66
CA VAL A 26 5.36 -16.22 27.80
C VAL A 26 6.06 -15.56 28.97
N ARG A 27 7.18 -14.87 28.75
CA ARG A 27 7.90 -14.15 29.81
C ARG A 27 7.04 -13.08 30.48
N LEU A 28 6.29 -12.30 29.70
CA LEU A 28 5.38 -11.28 30.26
C LEU A 28 4.28 -11.91 31.12
N ILE A 29 3.73 -13.05 30.69
CA ILE A 29 2.68 -13.77 31.41
C ILE A 29 3.21 -14.42 32.71
N THR A 30 4.48 -14.89 32.69
CA THR A 30 5.06 -15.65 33.78
C THR A 30 6.07 -14.87 34.63
N ASP A 31 6.13 -13.56 34.42
CA ASP A 31 7.02 -12.68 35.20
C ASP A 31 6.70 -12.78 36.69
N PRO A 32 7.68 -13.00 37.56
CA PRO A 32 7.46 -13.18 38.97
C PRO A 32 7.05 -11.89 39.69
N ASP A 33 7.55 -10.75 39.22
CA ASP A 33 7.37 -9.47 39.92
C ASP A 33 6.17 -8.68 39.34
N HIS A 34 6.01 -8.74 38.02
CA HIS A 34 4.97 -7.97 37.28
C HIS A 34 4.31 -8.81 36.19
N PRO A 35 3.57 -9.87 36.55
CA PRO A 35 2.90 -10.71 35.58
C PRO A 35 1.80 -9.94 34.82
N VAL A 36 1.71 -10.17 33.53
CA VAL A 36 0.63 -9.65 32.70
C VAL A 36 -0.36 -10.79 32.42
N ASP A 37 -1.64 -10.59 32.72
CA ASP A 37 -2.65 -11.59 32.37
C ASP A 37 -2.72 -11.81 30.86
N ALA A 38 -2.82 -13.06 30.43
CA ALA A 38 -2.77 -13.43 29.01
C ALA A 38 -3.85 -12.72 28.19
N ASP A 39 -5.04 -12.48 28.76
CA ASP A 39 -6.14 -11.79 28.11
C ASP A 39 -5.96 -10.24 28.00
N ARG A 40 -4.90 -9.71 28.63
CA ARG A 40 -4.50 -8.30 28.50
C ARG A 40 -3.41 -8.07 27.44
N LEU A 41 -2.94 -9.13 26.79
CA LEU A 41 -1.99 -9.05 25.69
C LEU A 41 -2.76 -9.03 24.36
N LEU A 42 -2.66 -7.95 23.62
CA LEU A 42 -3.13 -7.90 22.23
C LEU A 42 -1.98 -8.34 21.30
N ILE A 43 -2.20 -9.40 20.55
CA ILE A 43 -1.24 -9.89 19.53
C ILE A 43 -1.95 -9.91 18.18
N VAL A 44 -1.47 -9.11 17.25
CA VAL A 44 -2.06 -8.96 15.92
C VAL A 44 -1.19 -9.58 14.84
N THR A 45 -1.82 -10.29 13.92
CA THR A 45 -1.17 -10.94 12.78
C THR A 45 -1.89 -10.60 11.48
N PHE A 46 -1.28 -10.93 10.34
CA PHE A 46 -1.93 -10.73 9.03
C PHE A 46 -2.89 -11.87 8.64
N THR A 47 -2.73 -13.07 9.20
CA THR A 47 -3.56 -14.22 8.82
C THR A 47 -4.11 -14.94 10.04
N ASN A 48 -5.30 -15.52 9.90
CA ASN A 48 -5.92 -16.34 10.94
C ASN A 48 -5.07 -17.56 11.28
N ALA A 49 -4.40 -18.16 10.30
CA ALA A 49 -3.50 -19.29 10.51
C ALA A 49 -2.32 -18.92 11.43
N ALA A 50 -1.69 -17.75 11.21
CA ALA A 50 -0.59 -17.25 12.05
C ALA A 50 -1.08 -16.94 13.48
N ALA A 51 -2.27 -16.37 13.63
CA ALA A 51 -2.87 -16.11 14.95
C ALA A 51 -3.14 -17.42 15.71
N ALA A 52 -3.70 -18.43 15.04
CA ALA A 52 -3.94 -19.75 15.62
C ALA A 52 -2.63 -20.44 16.03
N GLU A 53 -1.62 -20.38 15.16
CA GLU A 53 -0.30 -20.94 15.44
C GLU A 53 0.36 -20.26 16.66
N LEU A 54 0.34 -18.94 16.75
CA LEU A 54 0.86 -18.20 17.91
C LEU A 54 0.15 -18.62 19.20
N ARG A 55 -1.17 -18.66 19.18
CA ARG A 55 -1.98 -19.11 20.33
C ARG A 55 -1.59 -20.51 20.75
N ALA A 56 -1.43 -21.44 19.82
CA ALA A 56 -1.03 -22.82 20.09
C ALA A 56 0.38 -22.89 20.71
N ARG A 57 1.35 -22.13 20.16
CA ARG A 57 2.74 -22.10 20.66
C ARG A 57 2.81 -21.54 22.08
N ILE A 58 2.13 -20.42 22.36
CA ILE A 58 2.06 -19.85 23.72
C ILE A 58 1.41 -20.85 24.67
N GLY A 59 0.28 -21.47 24.24
CA GLY A 59 -0.42 -22.49 25.02
C GLY A 59 0.46 -23.70 25.37
N GLN A 60 1.22 -24.20 24.39
CA GLN A 60 2.19 -25.30 24.62
C GLN A 60 3.30 -24.91 25.59
N ALA A 61 3.84 -23.69 25.49
CA ALA A 61 4.87 -23.20 26.40
C ALA A 61 4.33 -23.11 27.83
N LEU A 62 3.16 -22.52 28.04
CA LEU A 62 2.49 -22.46 29.34
C LEU A 62 2.14 -23.85 29.90
N LEU A 63 1.78 -24.80 29.05
CA LEU A 63 1.53 -26.18 29.45
C LEU A 63 2.80 -26.84 29.99
N ARG A 64 3.93 -26.71 29.28
CA ARG A 64 5.24 -27.26 29.72
C ARG A 64 5.62 -26.67 31.07
N LEU A 65 5.51 -25.39 31.26
CA LEU A 65 5.81 -24.72 32.56
C LEU A 65 4.87 -25.22 33.68
N SER A 66 3.58 -25.40 33.36
CA SER A 66 2.60 -25.95 34.33
C SER A 66 2.88 -27.40 34.70
N GLN A 67 3.46 -28.20 33.80
CA GLN A 67 3.92 -29.57 34.10
C GLN A 67 5.16 -29.60 35.00
N GLN A 68 6.07 -28.62 34.80
CA GLN A 68 7.26 -28.48 35.64
C GLN A 68 6.92 -27.94 37.05
N GLN A 69 5.83 -27.17 37.17
CA GLN A 69 5.36 -26.56 38.41
C GLN A 69 3.88 -26.93 38.68
N PRO A 70 3.58 -28.20 39.08
CA PRO A 70 2.18 -28.67 39.18
C PRO A 70 1.33 -27.91 40.22
N HIS A 71 1.95 -27.33 41.21
CA HIS A 71 1.31 -26.59 42.32
C HIS A 71 1.10 -25.11 41.98
N ASN A 72 1.63 -24.63 40.87
CA ASN A 72 1.48 -23.23 40.47
C ASN A 72 0.09 -22.96 39.86
N THR A 73 -0.82 -22.48 40.70
CA THR A 73 -2.20 -22.18 40.31
C THR A 73 -2.29 -20.99 39.34
N ALA A 74 -1.30 -20.07 39.39
CA ALA A 74 -1.23 -18.93 38.49
C ALA A 74 -1.04 -19.37 37.04
N LEU A 75 -0.19 -20.34 36.74
CA LEU A 75 0.03 -20.89 35.40
C LEU A 75 -1.24 -21.56 34.86
N ARG A 76 -2.01 -22.23 35.71
CA ARG A 76 -3.31 -22.82 35.32
C ARG A 76 -4.29 -21.73 34.93
N ARG A 77 -4.38 -20.66 35.73
CA ARG A 77 -5.23 -19.50 35.45
C ARG A 77 -4.83 -18.85 34.11
N GLN A 78 -3.55 -18.62 33.86
CA GLN A 78 -3.07 -18.02 32.62
C GLN A 78 -3.42 -18.85 31.38
N ARG A 79 -3.40 -20.16 31.46
CA ARG A 79 -3.84 -21.05 30.37
C ARG A 79 -5.34 -20.89 30.07
N MET A 80 -6.17 -20.67 31.07
CA MET A 80 -7.61 -20.38 30.87
C MET A 80 -7.81 -19.01 30.24
N LEU A 81 -7.07 -18.00 30.72
CA LEU A 81 -7.15 -16.63 30.18
C LEU A 81 -6.65 -16.56 28.72
N LEU A 82 -5.69 -17.40 28.32
CA LEU A 82 -5.19 -17.45 26.95
C LEU A 82 -6.30 -17.76 25.93
N GLN A 83 -7.33 -18.48 26.33
CA GLN A 83 -8.49 -18.77 25.44
C GLN A 83 -9.26 -17.48 25.06
N ARG A 84 -9.22 -16.47 25.93
CA ARG A 84 -9.86 -15.18 25.75
C ARG A 84 -8.90 -14.09 25.27
N ALA A 85 -7.60 -14.41 25.21
CA ALA A 85 -6.59 -13.46 24.77
C ALA A 85 -6.87 -12.98 23.35
N PRO A 86 -6.82 -11.68 23.05
CA PRO A 86 -7.01 -11.15 21.71
C PRO A 86 -5.75 -11.42 20.85
N ILE A 87 -5.64 -12.65 20.33
CA ILE A 87 -4.64 -13.09 19.37
C ILE A 87 -5.36 -13.32 18.05
N CYS A 88 -5.34 -12.35 17.15
CA CYS A 88 -6.21 -12.31 15.98
C CYS A 88 -5.60 -11.52 14.83
N THR A 89 -6.31 -11.42 13.72
CA THR A 89 -5.97 -10.48 12.64
C THR A 89 -6.37 -9.05 13.02
N ILE A 90 -5.78 -8.07 12.32
CA ILE A 90 -6.13 -6.66 12.51
C ILE A 90 -7.64 -6.41 12.28
N ASP A 91 -8.19 -7.01 11.22
CA ASP A 91 -9.60 -6.88 10.87
C ASP A 91 -10.51 -7.48 11.96
N ALA A 92 -10.16 -8.67 12.46
CA ALA A 92 -10.90 -9.31 13.54
C ALA A 92 -10.86 -8.48 14.84
N PHE A 93 -9.71 -7.85 15.14
CA PHE A 93 -9.61 -6.92 16.28
C PHE A 93 -10.47 -5.67 16.08
N CYS A 94 -10.44 -5.06 14.89
CA CYS A 94 -11.26 -3.90 14.57
C CYS A 94 -12.75 -4.24 14.67
N LEU A 95 -13.16 -5.39 14.16
CA LEU A 95 -14.54 -5.86 14.24
C LEU A 95 -14.98 -6.07 15.69
N ASP A 96 -14.16 -6.70 16.53
CA ASP A 96 -14.43 -6.86 17.98
C ASP A 96 -14.56 -5.51 18.69
N LEU A 97 -13.72 -4.54 18.31
CA LEU A 97 -13.80 -3.18 18.85
C LEU A 97 -15.10 -2.48 18.45
N LEU A 98 -15.51 -2.61 17.19
CA LEU A 98 -16.77 -2.08 16.69
C LEU A 98 -17.97 -2.71 17.43
N HIS A 99 -17.98 -4.03 17.61
CA HIS A 99 -19.02 -4.72 18.38
C HIS A 99 -19.09 -4.29 19.86
N LYS A 100 -17.98 -3.88 20.45
CA LYS A 100 -17.96 -3.35 21.84
C LYS A 100 -18.44 -1.91 21.94
N HIS A 101 -18.31 -1.13 20.88
CA HIS A 101 -18.57 0.31 20.85
C HIS A 101 -19.63 0.73 19.83
N PHE A 102 -20.46 -0.19 19.35
CA PHE A 102 -21.47 0.05 18.32
C PHE A 102 -22.39 1.22 18.62
N GLN A 103 -22.75 1.43 19.90
CA GLN A 103 -23.60 2.53 20.33
C GLN A 103 -22.98 3.91 20.10
N ALA A 104 -21.65 4.03 20.26
CA ALA A 104 -20.94 5.29 20.05
C ALA A 104 -20.84 5.67 18.57
N LEU A 105 -21.06 4.70 17.68
CA LEU A 105 -20.97 4.87 16.21
C LEU A 105 -22.35 4.88 15.54
N ASP A 106 -23.43 4.77 16.33
CA ASP A 106 -24.81 4.66 15.83
C ASP A 106 -24.99 3.52 14.80
N ILE A 107 -24.35 2.38 15.09
CA ILE A 107 -24.41 1.17 14.25
C ILE A 107 -25.37 0.17 14.92
N PRO A 108 -26.20 -0.57 14.15
CA PRO A 108 -27.04 -1.63 14.72
C PRO A 108 -26.19 -2.70 15.42
N PRO A 109 -26.64 -3.28 16.56
CA PRO A 109 -25.86 -4.26 17.32
C PRO A 109 -25.59 -5.57 16.55
N ASP A 110 -26.42 -5.87 15.55
CA ASP A 110 -26.37 -7.06 14.70
C ASP A 110 -25.66 -6.84 13.37
N PHE A 111 -24.89 -5.76 13.24
CA PHE A 111 -24.13 -5.50 12.02
C PHE A 111 -23.13 -6.62 11.74
N ALA A 112 -22.94 -6.90 10.47
CA ALA A 112 -21.94 -7.84 9.99
C ALA A 112 -21.20 -7.25 8.77
N PRO A 113 -19.96 -7.66 8.54
CA PRO A 113 -19.28 -7.31 7.30
C PRO A 113 -20.07 -7.82 6.10
N ALA A 114 -20.28 -6.94 5.12
CA ALA A 114 -20.96 -7.34 3.89
C ALA A 114 -20.09 -8.31 3.08
N ASP A 115 -20.73 -9.24 2.39
CA ASP A 115 -20.02 -10.12 1.46
C ASP A 115 -19.52 -9.35 0.23
N PRO A 116 -18.44 -9.79 -0.42
CA PRO A 116 -17.84 -9.06 -1.55
C PRO A 116 -18.81 -8.82 -2.71
N GLY A 117 -19.74 -9.75 -2.98
CA GLY A 117 -20.71 -9.60 -4.07
C GLY A 117 -21.72 -8.50 -3.77
N SER A 118 -22.23 -8.45 -2.56
CA SER A 118 -23.13 -7.38 -2.09
C SER A 118 -22.45 -6.02 -2.13
N VAL A 119 -21.17 -5.95 -1.75
CA VAL A 119 -20.38 -4.70 -1.81
C VAL A 119 -20.25 -4.20 -3.24
N GLU A 120 -19.97 -5.09 -4.20
CA GLU A 120 -19.86 -4.74 -5.62
C GLU A 120 -21.17 -4.14 -6.18
N VAL A 121 -22.29 -4.77 -5.86
CA VAL A 121 -23.61 -4.28 -6.30
C VAL A 121 -23.91 -2.90 -5.69
N LEU A 122 -23.66 -2.72 -4.40
CA LEU A 122 -23.87 -1.44 -3.75
C LEU A 122 -22.97 -0.34 -4.32
N ARG A 123 -21.70 -0.65 -4.58
CA ARG A 123 -20.74 0.29 -5.20
C ARG A 123 -21.19 0.69 -6.60
N ALA A 124 -21.63 -0.26 -7.41
CA ALA A 124 -22.11 0.01 -8.77
C ALA A 124 -23.36 0.90 -8.74
N SER A 125 -24.30 0.63 -7.83
CA SER A 125 -25.51 1.43 -7.66
C SER A 125 -25.19 2.85 -7.18
N ALA A 126 -24.33 2.98 -6.17
CA ALA A 126 -23.91 4.28 -5.66
C ALA A 126 -23.15 5.11 -6.71
N LEU A 127 -22.28 4.45 -7.50
CA LEU A 127 -21.58 5.11 -8.61
C LEU A 127 -22.56 5.62 -9.67
N ALA A 128 -23.53 4.79 -10.06
CA ALA A 128 -24.53 5.19 -11.07
C ALA A 128 -25.32 6.41 -10.59
N GLU A 129 -25.81 6.41 -9.36
CA GLU A 129 -26.52 7.55 -8.77
C GLU A 129 -25.62 8.80 -8.67
N THR A 130 -24.35 8.62 -8.28
CA THR A 130 -23.37 9.71 -8.21
C THR A 130 -23.13 10.33 -9.58
N LEU A 131 -22.97 9.52 -10.64
CA LEU A 131 -22.79 9.98 -12.00
C LEU A 131 -24.02 10.73 -12.52
N GLU A 132 -25.23 10.20 -12.31
CA GLU A 132 -26.47 10.88 -12.71
C GLU A 132 -26.60 12.27 -12.06
N ASN A 133 -26.22 12.40 -10.80
CA ASN A 133 -26.23 13.70 -10.12
C ASN A 133 -25.11 14.62 -10.63
N ALA A 134 -23.91 14.08 -10.85
CA ALA A 134 -22.76 14.84 -11.31
C ALA A 134 -22.93 15.40 -12.73
N TYR A 135 -23.64 14.70 -13.62
CA TYR A 135 -23.94 15.19 -14.98
C TYR A 135 -24.85 16.42 -15.03
N ARG A 136 -25.38 16.86 -13.90
CA ARG A 136 -26.09 18.17 -13.80
C ARG A 136 -25.11 19.34 -13.74
N ASP A 137 -23.84 19.08 -13.47
CA ASP A 137 -22.78 20.07 -13.38
C ASP A 137 -22.02 20.14 -14.72
N PRO A 138 -21.96 21.32 -15.38
CA PRO A 138 -21.23 21.52 -16.62
C PRO A 138 -19.73 21.21 -16.50
N ASP A 139 -19.11 21.47 -15.35
CA ASP A 139 -17.69 21.19 -15.12
C ASP A 139 -17.41 19.69 -15.07
N PHE A 140 -18.34 18.92 -14.48
CA PHE A 140 -18.28 17.47 -14.53
C PHE A 140 -18.46 16.93 -15.94
N CYS A 141 -19.35 17.51 -16.75
CA CYS A 141 -19.51 17.12 -18.15
C CYS A 141 -18.20 17.29 -18.92
N ALA A 142 -17.51 18.43 -18.74
CA ALA A 142 -16.20 18.65 -19.37
C ALA A 142 -15.13 17.66 -18.90
N PHE A 143 -15.12 17.31 -17.61
CA PHE A 143 -14.27 16.26 -17.08
C PHE A 143 -14.58 14.89 -17.69
N ALA A 144 -15.85 14.51 -17.76
CA ALA A 144 -16.29 13.23 -18.32
C ALA A 144 -15.94 13.10 -19.80
N ASP A 145 -16.09 14.17 -20.58
CA ASP A 145 -15.69 14.21 -21.99
C ASP A 145 -14.18 14.02 -22.18
N LEU A 146 -13.39 14.61 -21.31
CA LEU A 146 -11.93 14.47 -21.32
C LEU A 146 -11.48 13.04 -21.02
N TYR A 147 -12.09 12.39 -20.04
CA TYR A 147 -11.70 11.05 -19.58
C TYR A 147 -12.42 9.92 -20.32
N GLY A 148 -13.69 10.12 -20.69
CA GLY A 148 -14.56 9.08 -21.28
C GLY A 148 -14.30 8.81 -22.76
N LYS A 149 -13.49 9.60 -23.45
CA LYS A 149 -13.31 9.54 -24.92
C LYS A 149 -14.64 9.51 -25.69
N GLY A 150 -15.67 10.12 -25.11
CA GLY A 150 -16.98 10.35 -25.75
C GLY A 150 -17.87 9.11 -25.95
N ARG A 151 -17.55 7.94 -25.32
CA ARG A 151 -18.32 6.70 -25.57
C ARG A 151 -18.84 5.99 -24.33
N THR A 152 -18.18 6.08 -23.18
CA THR A 152 -18.60 5.38 -21.95
C THR A 152 -18.10 6.11 -20.72
N ASP A 153 -18.89 6.07 -19.65
CA ASP A 153 -18.54 6.65 -18.34
C ASP A 153 -17.54 5.80 -17.55
N LYS A 154 -17.12 4.66 -18.11
CA LYS A 154 -16.29 3.70 -17.40
C LYS A 154 -15.00 4.32 -16.88
N ALA A 155 -14.28 5.08 -17.70
CA ALA A 155 -13.00 5.68 -17.29
C ALA A 155 -13.19 6.75 -16.20
N ALA A 156 -14.24 7.56 -16.28
CA ALA A 156 -14.61 8.52 -15.24
C ALA A 156 -15.03 7.80 -13.95
N GLY A 157 -15.86 6.77 -14.06
CA GLY A 157 -16.28 5.94 -12.93
C GLY A 157 -15.12 5.22 -12.24
N ASP A 158 -14.21 4.62 -13.00
CA ASP A 158 -13.01 3.96 -12.47
C ASP A 158 -12.14 4.99 -11.73
N THR A 159 -11.99 6.21 -12.24
CA THR A 159 -11.24 7.29 -11.59
C THR A 159 -11.87 7.71 -10.26
N ILE A 160 -13.21 7.87 -10.25
CA ILE A 160 -13.97 8.20 -9.03
C ILE A 160 -13.80 7.10 -7.98
N LEU A 161 -13.94 5.83 -8.36
CA LEU A 161 -13.80 4.71 -7.44
C LEU A 161 -12.39 4.60 -6.89
N HIS A 162 -11.35 4.80 -7.70
CA HIS A 162 -9.96 4.83 -7.22
C HIS A 162 -9.72 5.98 -6.24
N GLY A 163 -10.23 7.18 -6.55
CA GLY A 163 -10.15 8.32 -5.62
C GLY A 163 -10.84 8.05 -4.30
N TYR A 164 -12.03 7.48 -4.35
CA TYR A 164 -12.80 7.08 -3.17
C TYR A 164 -12.05 6.05 -2.32
N ASP A 165 -11.51 4.99 -2.94
CA ASP A 165 -10.75 3.95 -2.20
C ASP A 165 -9.49 4.51 -1.56
N PHE A 166 -8.79 5.42 -2.25
CA PHE A 166 -7.64 6.12 -1.71
C PHE A 166 -8.01 6.98 -0.49
N LEU A 167 -9.05 7.80 -0.61
CA LEU A 167 -9.49 8.70 0.46
C LEU A 167 -9.98 7.92 1.69
N ARG A 168 -10.75 6.85 1.49
CA ARG A 168 -11.23 5.99 2.60
C ARG A 168 -10.12 5.35 3.41
N ALA A 169 -8.96 5.12 2.82
CA ALA A 169 -7.81 4.56 3.54
C ALA A 169 -7.12 5.59 4.46
N LEU A 170 -7.48 6.87 4.35
CA LEU A 170 -6.89 7.93 5.16
C LEU A 170 -7.75 8.22 6.41
N PRO A 171 -7.13 8.45 7.56
CA PRO A 171 -7.84 9.02 8.71
C PRO A 171 -8.30 10.44 8.38
N ASP A 172 -9.49 10.83 8.85
CA ASP A 172 -10.09 12.16 8.61
C ASP A 172 -10.16 12.53 7.11
N TYR A 173 -10.71 11.61 6.30
CA TYR A 173 -10.69 11.73 4.84
C TYR A 173 -11.32 13.04 4.32
N ASP A 174 -12.38 13.55 4.96
CA ASP A 174 -13.02 14.83 4.57
C ASP A 174 -12.02 15.98 4.68
N ARG A 175 -11.35 16.09 5.82
CA ARG A 175 -10.33 17.13 6.02
C ARG A 175 -9.16 16.97 5.04
N ARG A 176 -8.75 15.74 4.75
CA ARG A 176 -7.69 15.46 3.77
C ARG A 176 -8.11 15.84 2.36
N LEU A 177 -9.36 15.58 2.01
CA LEU A 177 -9.90 16.00 0.71
C LEU A 177 -9.83 17.53 0.57
N ASP A 178 -10.28 18.26 1.59
CA ASP A 178 -10.22 19.73 1.60
C ASP A 178 -8.77 20.24 1.49
N GLU A 179 -7.84 19.64 2.23
CA GLU A 179 -6.41 19.96 2.14
C GLU A 179 -5.85 19.73 0.72
N TYR A 180 -6.26 18.67 0.03
CA TYR A 180 -5.83 18.39 -1.34
C TYR A 180 -6.49 19.34 -2.36
N LEU A 181 -7.72 19.74 -2.15
CA LEU A 181 -8.46 20.63 -3.06
C LEU A 181 -8.09 22.10 -2.88
N ALA A 182 -7.74 22.54 -1.68
CA ALA A 182 -7.46 23.93 -1.37
C ALA A 182 -6.44 24.61 -2.32
N PRO A 183 -5.32 23.98 -2.72
CA PRO A 183 -4.41 24.58 -3.69
C PRO A 183 -5.04 24.79 -5.08
N TRP A 184 -5.96 23.90 -5.50
CA TRP A 184 -6.59 23.97 -6.82
C TRP A 184 -7.70 25.01 -6.93
N GLN A 185 -8.25 25.43 -5.79
CA GLN A 185 -9.29 26.47 -5.73
C GLN A 185 -8.73 27.90 -5.89
N GLN A 186 -7.40 28.06 -5.87
CA GLN A 186 -6.75 29.35 -6.06
C GLN A 186 -6.59 29.66 -7.56
N GLU A 187 -6.51 30.94 -7.91
CA GLU A 187 -6.12 31.37 -9.24
C GLU A 187 -4.72 30.80 -9.56
N ASN A 188 -4.57 30.11 -10.69
CA ASN A 188 -3.39 29.33 -11.04
C ASN A 188 -3.09 28.17 -10.05
N GLY A 189 -4.14 27.52 -9.53
CA GLY A 189 -4.05 26.50 -8.49
C GLY A 189 -3.02 25.39 -8.74
N PHE A 190 -2.81 24.99 -10.02
CA PHE A 190 -1.77 24.01 -10.37
C PHE A 190 -0.36 24.42 -9.91
N ALA A 191 -0.01 25.72 -10.00
CA ALA A 191 1.28 26.23 -9.59
C ALA A 191 1.55 26.13 -8.07
N PHE A 192 0.51 25.98 -7.26
CA PHE A 192 0.60 25.82 -5.80
C PHE A 192 0.53 24.36 -5.34
N THR A 193 0.41 23.40 -6.26
CA THR A 193 0.42 21.99 -5.94
C THR A 193 1.83 21.41 -5.96
N CYS A 194 2.09 20.37 -5.17
CA CYS A 194 3.36 19.63 -5.24
C CYS A 194 3.56 18.96 -6.62
N TRP A 195 2.50 18.78 -7.40
CA TRP A 195 2.56 18.19 -8.73
C TRP A 195 3.22 19.10 -9.76
N HIS A 196 3.10 20.42 -9.62
CA HIS A 196 3.76 21.38 -10.50
C HIS A 196 5.27 21.12 -10.59
N ASP A 197 5.94 21.10 -9.44
CA ASP A 197 7.38 20.92 -9.40
C ASP A 197 7.81 19.53 -9.84
N LEU A 198 7.04 18.50 -9.46
CA LEU A 198 7.29 17.12 -9.89
C LEU A 198 7.15 16.96 -11.40
N LEU A 199 6.09 17.50 -12.01
CA LEU A 199 5.88 17.42 -13.44
C LEU A 199 6.92 18.24 -14.23
N LEU A 200 7.32 19.41 -13.74
CA LEU A 200 8.39 20.20 -14.35
C LEU A 200 9.73 19.47 -14.27
N ALA A 201 10.07 18.89 -13.12
CA ALA A 201 11.29 18.10 -12.96
C ALA A 201 11.31 16.89 -13.90
N GLU A 202 10.20 16.18 -14.01
CA GLU A 202 10.08 15.02 -14.90
C GLU A 202 10.15 15.43 -16.39
N ALA A 203 9.47 16.50 -16.79
CA ALA A 203 9.56 17.03 -18.14
C ALA A 203 11.00 17.45 -18.49
N ALA A 204 11.70 18.13 -17.56
CA ALA A 204 13.10 18.50 -17.75
C ALA A 204 14.02 17.27 -17.88
N ARG A 205 13.78 16.23 -17.10
CA ARG A 205 14.50 14.95 -17.16
C ARG A 205 14.29 14.26 -18.52
N CYS A 206 13.04 14.18 -18.98
CA CYS A 206 12.70 13.59 -20.29
C CYS A 206 13.31 14.40 -21.43
N ALA A 207 13.26 15.73 -21.39
CA ALA A 207 13.86 16.60 -22.40
C ALA A 207 15.39 16.43 -22.46
N LYS A 208 16.04 16.31 -21.29
CA LYS A 208 17.49 16.05 -21.20
C LYS A 208 17.84 14.72 -21.82
N ALA A 209 17.13 13.65 -21.46
CA ALA A 209 17.37 12.30 -22.02
C ALA A 209 17.15 12.26 -23.53
N ALA A 210 16.09 12.89 -24.04
CA ALA A 210 15.86 13.01 -25.48
C ALA A 210 16.98 13.75 -26.20
N ARG A 211 17.48 14.84 -25.62
CA ARG A 211 18.61 15.60 -26.16
C ARG A 211 19.89 14.76 -26.20
N GLU A 212 20.17 14.00 -25.16
CA GLU A 212 21.33 13.10 -25.10
C GLU A 212 21.26 12.02 -26.18
N LEU A 213 20.11 11.37 -26.35
CA LEU A 213 19.87 10.38 -27.39
C LEU A 213 20.03 10.95 -28.81
N LEU A 214 19.45 12.14 -29.06
CA LEU A 214 19.58 12.82 -30.34
C LEU A 214 21.03 13.23 -30.62
N THR A 215 21.77 13.66 -29.59
CA THR A 215 23.18 14.04 -29.73
C THR A 215 24.04 12.81 -30.07
N ALA A 216 23.79 11.67 -29.42
CA ALA A 216 24.47 10.42 -29.72
C ALA A 216 24.17 9.95 -31.15
N ALA A 217 22.88 9.95 -31.53
CA ALA A 217 22.46 9.58 -32.90
C ALA A 217 23.11 10.47 -33.99
N LEU A 218 23.22 11.79 -33.72
CA LEU A 218 23.90 12.72 -34.62
C LEU A 218 25.39 12.44 -34.70
N ALA A 219 26.04 12.03 -33.63
CA ALA A 219 27.45 11.65 -33.63
C ALA A 219 27.67 10.39 -34.49
N ASP A 220 26.85 9.35 -34.28
CA ASP A 220 26.88 8.11 -35.04
C ASP A 220 26.66 8.36 -36.55
N CYS A 221 25.64 9.17 -36.90
CA CYS A 221 25.42 9.55 -38.31
C CYS A 221 26.58 10.30 -38.94
N LYS A 222 27.30 11.14 -38.16
CA LYS A 222 28.49 11.83 -38.66
C LYS A 222 29.65 10.86 -38.87
N GLU A 223 29.87 9.91 -37.97
CA GLU A 223 30.89 8.87 -38.14
C GLU A 223 30.59 7.98 -39.35
N ASP A 224 29.36 7.54 -39.52
CA ASP A 224 28.95 6.75 -40.69
C ASP A 224 29.12 7.52 -41.99
N PHE A 225 28.81 8.80 -42.03
CA PHE A 225 29.02 9.65 -43.21
C PHE A 225 30.50 9.81 -43.55
N VAL A 226 31.36 10.02 -42.55
CA VAL A 226 32.83 10.13 -42.75
C VAL A 226 33.40 8.81 -43.21
N LEU A 227 32.96 7.67 -42.64
CA LEU A 227 33.37 6.33 -43.07
C LEU A 227 32.92 6.04 -44.50
N ALA A 228 31.70 6.39 -44.89
CA ALA A 228 31.19 6.22 -46.24
C ALA A 228 31.97 7.07 -47.26
N GLN A 229 32.32 8.30 -46.89
CA GLN A 229 33.16 9.16 -47.73
C GLN A 229 34.59 8.60 -47.92
N ALA A 230 35.22 8.14 -46.84
CA ALA A 230 36.54 7.52 -46.88
C ALA A 230 36.57 6.26 -47.75
N GLN A 231 35.54 5.42 -47.63
CA GLN A 231 35.40 4.21 -48.48
C GLN A 231 35.15 4.56 -49.95
N ALA A 232 34.42 5.62 -50.26
CA ALA A 232 34.18 6.09 -51.62
C ALA A 232 35.50 6.62 -52.25
N GLU A 233 36.30 7.37 -51.50
CA GLU A 233 37.62 7.86 -51.94
C GLU A 233 38.61 6.73 -52.19
N GLU A 234 38.62 5.70 -51.33
CA GLU A 234 39.47 4.54 -51.50
C GLU A 234 39.10 3.71 -52.75
N LYS A 235 37.80 3.50 -52.97
CA LYS A 235 37.30 2.87 -54.20
C LYS A 235 37.64 3.68 -55.45
N GLY A 236 37.55 5.01 -55.39
CA GLY A 236 37.93 5.91 -56.45
C GLY A 236 39.42 5.84 -56.80
N LYS A 237 40.29 5.80 -55.79
CA LYS A 237 41.73 5.64 -55.96
C LYS A 237 42.09 4.28 -56.56
N THR A 238 41.45 3.21 -56.17
CA THR A 238 41.64 1.87 -56.67
C THR A 238 41.19 1.76 -58.12
N ALA A 239 40.08 2.39 -58.50
CA ALA A 239 39.64 2.42 -59.91
C ALA A 239 40.54 3.25 -60.77
N ALA A 240 41.05 4.38 -60.33
CA ALA A 240 42.02 5.21 -61.05
C ALA A 240 43.38 4.53 -61.21
N SER A 241 43.83 3.73 -60.24
CA SER A 241 45.03 2.93 -60.33
C SER A 241 44.93 1.80 -61.35
N LYS A 242 43.76 1.13 -61.41
CA LYS A 242 43.51 0.10 -62.44
C LYS A 242 43.44 0.65 -63.86
N ALA A 243 42.83 1.87 -63.97
CA ALA A 243 42.79 2.53 -65.32
C ALA A 243 44.14 3.03 -65.82
N LYS A 244 45.13 3.25 -64.96
CA LYS A 244 46.50 3.62 -65.30
C LYS A 244 47.42 2.40 -65.69
N ALA A 245 46.98 1.20 -65.33
CA ALA A 245 47.70 -0.04 -65.55
C ALA A 245 47.23 -0.81 -66.78
N MET A 246 46.26 -0.30 -67.52
CA MET A 246 45.80 -0.69 -68.88
C MET A 246 46.32 0.29 -69.88
#